data_ac72ad66d104472877caa9c956eb1655
#
_entry.id   ac72ad66d104472877caa9c956eb1655
#
_cell.length_a   1.000
_cell.length_b   1.000
_cell.length_c   1.000
_cell.angle_alpha   90.00
_cell.angle_beta   90.00
_cell.angle_gamma   90.00
#
_symmetry.space_group_name_H-M   'P 1'
#
loop_
_entity.id
_entity.type
_entity.pdbx_description
1 polymer ?
#
loop_
_entity_poly.entity_id
_entity_poly.type
_entity_poly.pdbx_seq_one_letter_code
_entity_poly.pdbx_strand_id
1 'polypeptide(L)'
;QRDFDLVLTHHPVIFRGLKTLVPNDPAVILAAGGKNDLSMHTNFDSAEGGMNDVLCKMLGLKPESALHEEHGAGCGYVCKCDGMNVRELAQRAKDVLGCRVVRFSGGEREIRRVGVGSGSGGSLLVAAAGQGCQVLLTGDVKHDVFIDGENMGVSVIDAGHFYTENIFCEFIAGELRNKFSGLRVEIAVSNRDIVEVI
;
A
#
# COMPACT_ATOMS: atom_id res chain seq x y z
N GLN A 1 13.12 24.31 9.30
CA GLN A 1 12.57 23.48 10.38
C GLN A 1 11.14 23.96 10.61
N ARG A 2 10.14 23.13 10.25
CA ARG A 2 8.74 23.51 10.51
C ARG A 2 8.40 23.20 11.96
N ASP A 3 7.63 24.07 12.58
CA ASP A 3 7.11 23.83 13.92
C ASP A 3 5.92 22.87 13.83
N PHE A 4 6.03 21.70 14.48
CA PHE A 4 5.00 20.66 14.56
C PHE A 4 5.09 19.96 15.91
N ASP A 5 3.98 19.39 16.38
CA ASP A 5 3.88 18.68 17.65
C ASP A 5 3.90 17.16 17.46
N LEU A 6 3.36 16.69 16.35
CA LEU A 6 3.19 15.29 16.02
C LEU A 6 3.54 15.02 14.55
N VAL A 7 4.30 13.96 14.31
CA VAL A 7 4.42 13.32 12.99
C VAL A 7 3.49 12.11 12.96
N LEU A 8 2.64 12.06 11.95
CA LEU A 8 1.83 10.88 11.67
C LEU A 8 2.41 10.15 10.47
N THR A 9 2.75 8.89 10.64
CA THR A 9 3.39 8.07 9.63
C THR A 9 2.61 6.79 9.37
N HIS A 10 2.74 6.21 8.18
CA HIS A 10 2.30 4.85 7.92
C HIS A 10 3.33 3.86 8.49
N HIS A 11 4.58 3.95 8.05
CA HIS A 11 5.65 3.12 8.59
C HIS A 11 6.16 3.68 9.93
N PRO A 12 6.34 2.82 10.95
CA PRO A 12 6.88 3.26 12.23
C PRO A 12 8.32 3.75 12.10
N VAL A 13 8.61 4.85 12.78
CA VAL A 13 9.98 5.41 12.83
C VAL A 13 10.96 4.41 13.43
N ILE A 14 10.52 3.57 14.36
CA ILE A 14 11.28 2.45 14.91
C ILE A 14 10.56 1.15 14.53
N PHE A 15 10.99 0.51 13.43
CA PHE A 15 10.42 -0.76 12.98
C PHE A 15 10.96 -1.96 13.78
N ARG A 16 12.23 -1.90 14.16
CA ARG A 16 12.89 -2.91 15.01
C ARG A 16 13.62 -2.22 16.14
N GLY A 17 13.75 -2.89 17.30
CA GLY A 17 14.48 -2.34 18.45
C GLY A 17 15.87 -1.83 18.05
N LEU A 18 16.18 -0.59 18.42
CA LEU A 18 17.46 0.05 18.13
C LEU A 18 18.55 -0.57 19.05
N LYS A 19 19.66 -1.02 18.46
CA LYS A 19 20.83 -1.50 19.20
C LYS A 19 21.88 -0.39 19.42
N THR A 20 21.83 0.65 18.58
CA THR A 20 22.74 1.81 18.65
C THR A 20 21.93 3.06 18.30
N LEU A 21 22.32 4.19 18.86
CA LEU A 21 21.76 5.49 18.53
C LEU A 21 22.72 6.25 17.61
N VAL A 22 22.22 6.64 16.45
CA VAL A 22 22.97 7.42 15.48
C VAL A 22 22.36 8.83 15.40
N PRO A 23 23.13 9.91 15.47
CA PRO A 23 22.60 11.29 15.56
C PRO A 23 21.61 11.66 14.45
N ASN A 24 21.76 11.09 13.25
CA ASN A 24 20.92 11.36 12.09
C ASN A 24 19.75 10.38 11.95
N ASP A 25 19.57 9.47 12.90
CA ASP A 25 18.40 8.57 12.92
C ASP A 25 17.13 9.38 13.17
N PRO A 26 16.05 9.20 12.38
CA PRO A 26 14.81 9.93 12.55
C PRO A 26 14.24 9.84 13.97
N ALA A 27 14.32 8.68 14.62
CA ALA A 27 13.84 8.48 15.99
C ALA A 27 14.64 9.33 16.99
N VAL A 28 15.96 9.40 16.80
CA VAL A 28 16.84 10.24 17.66
C VAL A 28 16.56 11.72 17.44
N ILE A 29 16.36 12.15 16.19
CA ILE A 29 16.02 13.55 15.86
C ILE A 29 14.69 13.95 16.49
N LEU A 30 13.66 13.12 16.40
CA LEU A 30 12.36 13.37 16.99
C LEU A 30 12.44 13.44 18.52
N ALA A 31 13.09 12.47 19.14
CA ALA A 31 13.26 12.42 20.59
C ALA A 31 14.05 13.63 21.13
N ALA A 32 15.15 13.99 20.47
CA ALA A 32 15.96 15.16 20.84
C ALA A 32 15.20 16.48 20.64
N GLY A 33 14.28 16.53 19.68
CA GLY A 33 13.40 17.67 19.43
C GLY A 33 12.14 17.72 20.30
N GLY A 34 11.94 16.74 21.19
CA GLY A 34 10.72 16.63 22.00
C GLY A 34 9.45 16.46 21.16
N LYS A 35 9.55 15.81 20.01
CA LYS A 35 8.44 15.59 19.06
C LYS A 35 7.84 14.20 19.23
N ASN A 36 6.53 14.12 18.99
CA ASN A 36 5.80 12.86 19.03
C ASN A 36 5.73 12.22 17.66
N ASP A 37 5.69 10.88 17.62
CA ASP A 37 5.40 10.07 16.44
C ASP A 37 4.23 9.13 16.73
N LEU A 38 3.33 9.01 15.77
CA LEU A 38 2.24 8.05 15.79
C LEU A 38 2.21 7.33 14.44
N SER A 39 2.41 6.02 14.47
CA SER A 39 2.40 5.20 13.25
C SER A 39 1.10 4.41 13.13
N MET A 40 0.51 4.43 11.94
CA MET A 40 -0.67 3.66 11.57
C MET A 40 -0.28 2.69 10.46
N HIS A 41 0.34 1.58 10.82
CA HIS A 41 0.88 0.56 9.90
C HIS A 41 -0.17 -0.53 9.62
N THR A 42 0.11 -1.77 9.92
CA THR A 42 -0.78 -2.93 9.67
C THR A 42 -2.18 -2.76 10.29
N ASN A 43 -2.29 -2.05 11.40
CA ASN A 43 -3.59 -1.69 11.97
C ASN A 43 -4.44 -0.81 11.03
N PHE A 44 -3.83 0.02 10.20
CA PHE A 44 -4.52 0.79 9.19
C PHE A 44 -4.74 0.00 7.89
N ASP A 45 -3.79 -0.86 7.51
CA ASP A 45 -3.96 -1.74 6.34
C ASP A 45 -5.17 -2.66 6.48
N SER A 46 -5.42 -3.13 7.71
CA SER A 46 -6.47 -4.12 8.02
C SER A 46 -7.78 -3.50 8.53
N ALA A 47 -7.82 -2.19 8.75
CA ALA A 47 -9.01 -1.53 9.24
C ALA A 47 -10.07 -1.41 8.14
N GLU A 48 -11.36 -1.52 8.54
CA GLU A 48 -12.46 -1.09 7.67
C GLU A 48 -12.32 0.41 7.35
N GLY A 49 -12.40 0.76 6.07
CA GLY A 49 -12.12 2.11 5.59
C GLY A 49 -10.63 2.49 5.61
N GLY A 50 -9.74 1.55 5.86
CA GLY A 50 -8.29 1.74 5.91
C GLY A 50 -7.61 1.65 4.54
N MET A 51 -6.30 1.39 4.54
CA MET A 51 -5.44 1.46 3.36
C MET A 51 -5.96 0.65 2.19
N ASN A 52 -6.26 -0.63 2.41
CA ASN A 52 -6.69 -1.52 1.33
C ASN A 52 -8.09 -1.17 0.81
N ASP A 53 -9.00 -0.66 1.65
CA ASP A 53 -10.31 -0.15 1.20
C ASP A 53 -10.14 1.09 0.31
N VAL A 54 -9.29 2.03 0.72
CA VAL A 54 -8.98 3.24 -0.06
C VAL A 54 -8.37 2.87 -1.40
N LEU A 55 -7.40 1.94 -1.40
CA LEU A 55 -6.75 1.45 -2.62
C LEU A 55 -7.77 0.80 -3.57
N CYS A 56 -8.61 -0.10 -3.07
CA CYS A 56 -9.67 -0.74 -3.87
C CYS A 56 -10.62 0.30 -4.47
N LYS A 57 -11.07 1.27 -3.67
CA LYS A 57 -11.95 2.35 -4.12
C LYS A 57 -11.32 3.20 -5.22
N MET A 58 -10.05 3.58 -5.07
CA MET A 58 -9.32 4.34 -6.10
C MET A 58 -9.19 3.56 -7.40
N LEU A 59 -8.96 2.24 -7.32
CA LEU A 59 -8.89 1.36 -8.47
C LEU A 59 -10.26 1.04 -9.09
N GLY A 60 -11.36 1.48 -8.47
CA GLY A 60 -12.72 1.18 -8.92
C GLY A 60 -13.11 -0.28 -8.72
N LEU A 61 -12.44 -0.98 -7.81
CA LEU A 61 -12.69 -2.38 -7.46
C LEU A 61 -13.65 -2.47 -6.26
N LYS A 62 -14.46 -3.54 -6.23
CA LYS A 62 -15.41 -3.79 -5.15
C LYS A 62 -14.92 -4.95 -4.27
N PRO A 63 -14.51 -4.70 -3.02
CA PRO A 63 -14.15 -5.76 -2.08
C PRO A 63 -15.30 -6.74 -1.85
N GLU A 64 -14.99 -8.04 -1.79
CA GLU A 64 -15.92 -9.13 -1.47
C GLU A 64 -15.59 -9.80 -0.14
N SER A 65 -14.31 -10.05 0.10
CA SER A 65 -13.80 -10.74 1.29
C SER A 65 -12.34 -10.35 1.56
N ALA A 66 -11.85 -10.62 2.76
CA ALA A 66 -10.43 -10.55 3.03
C ALA A 66 -9.67 -11.54 2.14
N LEU A 67 -8.51 -11.13 1.63
CA LEU A 67 -7.66 -11.98 0.80
C LEU A 67 -6.95 -13.04 1.67
N HIS A 68 -6.46 -12.63 2.82
CA HIS A 68 -5.82 -13.47 3.81
C HIS A 68 -6.16 -12.95 5.21
N GLU A 69 -6.22 -13.84 6.20
CA GLU A 69 -6.35 -13.45 7.61
C GLU A 69 -5.09 -13.83 8.37
N GLU A 70 -4.52 -12.88 9.05
CA GLU A 70 -3.36 -13.08 9.93
C GLU A 70 -3.67 -12.48 11.30
N HIS A 71 -3.53 -13.30 12.36
CA HIS A 71 -3.83 -12.91 13.75
C HIS A 71 -5.21 -12.27 13.96
N GLY A 72 -6.21 -12.68 13.15
CA GLY A 72 -7.58 -12.16 13.23
C GLY A 72 -7.78 -10.80 12.53
N ALA A 73 -6.79 -10.34 11.77
CA ALA A 73 -6.88 -9.15 10.94
C ALA A 73 -6.81 -9.53 9.46
N GLY A 74 -7.65 -8.92 8.63
CA GLY A 74 -7.65 -9.14 7.18
C GLY A 74 -6.47 -8.46 6.52
N CYS A 75 -5.73 -9.20 5.70
CA CYS A 75 -4.63 -8.67 4.88
C CYS A 75 -5.06 -8.62 3.42
N GLY A 76 -5.31 -7.41 2.92
CA GLY A 76 -5.79 -7.21 1.55
C GLY A 76 -7.20 -7.71 1.28
N TYR A 77 -7.66 -7.56 0.06
CA TYR A 77 -9.01 -7.92 -0.36
C TYR A 77 -9.02 -8.79 -1.63
N VAL A 78 -10.00 -9.67 -1.69
CA VAL A 78 -10.50 -10.24 -2.96
C VAL A 78 -11.57 -9.28 -3.48
N CYS A 79 -11.39 -8.81 -4.70
CA CYS A 79 -12.30 -7.86 -5.34
C CYS A 79 -12.91 -8.44 -6.61
N LYS A 80 -14.14 -8.06 -6.90
CA LYS A 80 -14.74 -8.24 -8.22
C LYS A 80 -14.18 -7.25 -9.22
N CYS A 81 -14.00 -7.75 -10.45
CA CYS A 81 -13.60 -6.98 -11.60
C CYS A 81 -14.39 -7.45 -12.82
N ASP A 82 -15.09 -6.55 -13.47
CA ASP A 82 -15.90 -6.87 -14.63
C ASP A 82 -15.33 -6.24 -15.90
N GLY A 83 -15.06 -7.09 -16.90
CA GLY A 83 -14.80 -6.67 -18.26
C GLY A 83 -13.47 -5.97 -18.51
N MET A 84 -12.38 -6.39 -17.85
CA MET A 84 -11.04 -5.92 -18.18
C MET A 84 -10.02 -7.07 -18.17
N ASN A 85 -8.85 -6.82 -18.74
CA ASN A 85 -7.69 -7.68 -18.67
C ASN A 85 -6.62 -7.12 -17.69
N VAL A 86 -5.57 -7.91 -17.48
CA VAL A 86 -4.49 -7.52 -16.56
C VAL A 86 -3.79 -6.24 -16.98
N ARG A 87 -3.56 -6.03 -18.29
CA ARG A 87 -2.92 -4.82 -18.82
C ARG A 87 -3.76 -3.56 -18.54
N GLU A 88 -5.06 -3.65 -18.70
CA GLU A 88 -5.98 -2.55 -18.43
C GLU A 88 -6.02 -2.19 -16.94
N LEU A 89 -5.99 -3.20 -16.05
CA LEU A 89 -5.89 -2.95 -14.61
C LEU A 89 -4.53 -2.35 -14.24
N ALA A 90 -3.43 -2.83 -14.83
CA ALA A 90 -2.09 -2.28 -14.62
C ALA A 90 -2.00 -0.82 -15.09
N GLN A 91 -2.60 -0.50 -16.26
CA GLN A 91 -2.67 0.86 -16.76
C GLN A 91 -3.52 1.75 -15.84
N ARG A 92 -4.67 1.25 -15.39
CA ARG A 92 -5.51 1.97 -14.41
C ARG A 92 -4.76 2.24 -13.11
N ALA A 93 -4.03 1.26 -12.57
CA ALA A 93 -3.21 1.47 -11.38
C ALA A 93 -2.15 2.55 -11.61
N LYS A 94 -1.47 2.50 -12.76
CA LYS A 94 -0.49 3.52 -13.15
C LYS A 94 -1.09 4.93 -13.14
N ASP A 95 -2.24 5.09 -13.77
CA ASP A 95 -2.87 6.41 -13.95
C ASP A 95 -3.45 6.95 -12.64
N VAL A 96 -4.14 6.10 -11.87
CA VAL A 96 -4.84 6.50 -10.64
C VAL A 96 -3.87 6.75 -9.48
N LEU A 97 -2.83 5.90 -9.36
CA LEU A 97 -1.84 6.02 -8.29
C LEU A 97 -0.65 6.93 -8.66
N GLY A 98 -0.56 7.33 -9.93
CA GLY A 98 0.54 8.15 -10.43
C GLY A 98 1.87 7.41 -10.52
N CYS A 99 1.84 6.09 -10.73
CA CYS A 99 3.05 5.27 -10.78
C CYS A 99 3.94 5.65 -11.97
N ARG A 100 5.23 5.85 -11.73
CA ARG A 100 6.21 6.06 -12.81
C ARG A 100 6.33 4.84 -13.70
N VAL A 101 6.34 3.67 -13.09
CA VAL A 101 6.40 2.37 -13.76
C VAL A 101 5.49 1.38 -13.05
N VAL A 102 4.89 0.47 -13.82
CA VAL A 102 4.15 -0.70 -13.33
C VAL A 102 4.70 -1.92 -14.05
N ARG A 103 5.08 -2.95 -13.29
CA ARG A 103 5.50 -4.24 -13.84
C ARG A 103 4.34 -5.23 -13.74
N PHE A 104 4.14 -6.05 -14.74
CA PHE A 104 3.06 -7.06 -14.68
C PHE A 104 3.36 -8.26 -15.58
N SER A 105 2.70 -9.38 -15.30
CA SER A 105 2.70 -10.59 -16.12
C SER A 105 1.30 -10.89 -16.65
N GLY A 106 1.19 -11.70 -17.74
CA GLY A 106 -0.07 -12.19 -18.28
C GLY A 106 -1.03 -11.10 -18.76
N GLY A 107 -0.53 -10.08 -19.47
CA GLY A 107 -1.25 -8.86 -19.80
C GLY A 107 -2.61 -9.03 -20.48
N GLU A 108 -2.75 -10.03 -21.34
CA GLU A 108 -3.99 -10.30 -22.10
C GLU A 108 -4.98 -11.22 -21.35
N ARG A 109 -4.63 -11.67 -20.12
CA ARG A 109 -5.52 -12.51 -19.33
C ARG A 109 -6.74 -11.71 -18.86
N GLU A 110 -7.92 -12.22 -19.17
CA GLU A 110 -9.16 -11.67 -18.63
C GLU A 110 -9.24 -11.91 -17.12
N ILE A 111 -9.75 -10.91 -16.40
CA ILE A 111 -9.87 -10.93 -14.95
C ILE A 111 -11.30 -10.68 -14.51
N ARG A 112 -11.72 -11.44 -13.49
CA ARG A 112 -13.02 -11.29 -12.81
C ARG A 112 -12.85 -11.16 -11.30
N ARG A 113 -11.75 -11.71 -10.78
CA ARG A 113 -11.38 -11.64 -9.35
C ARG A 113 -9.94 -11.19 -9.24
N VAL A 114 -9.75 -10.17 -8.43
CA VAL A 114 -8.46 -9.50 -8.19
C VAL A 114 -8.13 -9.63 -6.73
N GLY A 115 -6.94 -10.14 -6.40
CA GLY A 115 -6.34 -9.96 -5.09
C GLY A 115 -5.68 -8.57 -5.02
N VAL A 116 -5.97 -7.79 -4.01
CA VAL A 116 -5.38 -6.47 -3.79
C VAL A 116 -4.72 -6.42 -2.42
N GLY A 117 -3.47 -6.00 -2.37
CA GLY A 117 -2.75 -5.75 -1.11
C GLY A 117 -1.77 -4.60 -1.27
N SER A 118 -1.84 -3.60 -0.39
CA SER A 118 -0.91 -2.47 -0.37
C SER A 118 0.50 -2.90 0.02
N GLY A 119 1.49 -2.08 -0.26
CA GLY A 119 2.89 -2.28 0.12
C GLY A 119 3.52 -3.53 -0.48
N SER A 120 4.32 -4.25 0.30
CA SER A 120 5.04 -5.45 -0.14
C SER A 120 4.20 -6.71 0.07
N GLY A 121 3.25 -6.94 -0.83
CA GLY A 121 2.27 -8.04 -0.74
C GLY A 121 2.58 -9.28 -1.57
N GLY A 122 3.82 -9.52 -1.99
CA GLY A 122 4.19 -10.71 -2.77
C GLY A 122 3.86 -12.04 -2.07
N SER A 123 3.86 -12.06 -0.74
CA SER A 123 3.47 -13.22 0.07
C SER A 123 1.98 -13.58 -0.03
N LEU A 124 1.15 -12.67 -0.50
CA LEU A 124 -0.29 -12.88 -0.69
C LEU A 124 -0.61 -13.72 -1.94
N LEU A 125 0.38 -14.05 -2.79
CA LEU A 125 0.17 -14.77 -4.04
C LEU A 125 -0.53 -16.12 -3.83
N VAL A 126 -0.09 -16.89 -2.84
CA VAL A 126 -0.69 -18.21 -2.54
C VAL A 126 -2.14 -18.07 -2.10
N ALA A 127 -2.42 -17.07 -1.27
CA ALA A 127 -3.79 -16.76 -0.84
C ALA A 127 -4.66 -16.34 -2.03
N ALA A 128 -4.14 -15.49 -2.92
CA ALA A 128 -4.83 -15.05 -4.13
C ALA A 128 -5.19 -16.24 -5.03
N ALA A 129 -4.23 -17.16 -5.26
CA ALA A 129 -4.48 -18.38 -6.01
C ALA A 129 -5.57 -19.26 -5.34
N GLY A 130 -5.47 -19.47 -4.03
CA GLY A 130 -6.45 -20.24 -3.25
C GLY A 130 -7.85 -19.63 -3.25
N GLN A 131 -7.95 -18.33 -3.35
CA GLN A 131 -9.22 -17.59 -3.46
C GLN A 131 -9.74 -17.48 -4.91
N GLY A 132 -9.05 -18.07 -5.89
CA GLY A 132 -9.44 -18.06 -7.30
C GLY A 132 -9.28 -16.71 -8.00
N CYS A 133 -8.38 -15.87 -7.52
CA CYS A 133 -8.02 -14.64 -8.20
C CYS A 133 -7.22 -14.94 -9.47
N GLN A 134 -7.48 -14.20 -10.54
CA GLN A 134 -6.70 -14.30 -11.79
C GLN A 134 -5.49 -13.36 -11.76
N VAL A 135 -5.48 -12.39 -10.85
CA VAL A 135 -4.38 -11.42 -10.69
C VAL A 135 -4.24 -11.01 -9.24
N LEU A 136 -3.00 -10.78 -8.80
CA LEU A 136 -2.63 -10.10 -7.57
C LEU A 136 -2.04 -8.72 -7.91
N LEU A 137 -2.63 -7.64 -7.38
CA LEU A 137 -2.09 -6.28 -7.46
C LEU A 137 -1.49 -5.91 -6.10
N THR A 138 -0.22 -5.52 -6.10
CA THR A 138 0.54 -5.15 -4.90
C THR A 138 1.77 -4.31 -5.26
N GLY A 139 2.75 -4.17 -4.39
CA GLY A 139 4.03 -3.54 -4.63
C GLY A 139 5.23 -4.38 -4.19
N ASP A 140 6.43 -3.92 -4.53
CA ASP A 140 7.72 -4.52 -4.17
C ASP A 140 7.83 -6.02 -4.50
N VAL A 141 7.39 -6.40 -5.69
CA VAL A 141 7.35 -7.79 -6.10
C VAL A 141 8.71 -8.25 -6.61
N LYS A 142 9.24 -9.31 -6.03
CA LYS A 142 10.45 -9.98 -6.50
C LYS A 142 10.17 -10.78 -7.77
N HIS A 143 11.22 -11.05 -8.55
CA HIS A 143 11.10 -11.77 -9.82
C HIS A 143 10.55 -13.20 -9.67
N ASP A 144 10.94 -13.90 -8.61
CA ASP A 144 10.46 -15.25 -8.28
C ASP A 144 8.94 -15.29 -8.09
N VAL A 145 8.35 -14.26 -7.48
CA VAL A 145 6.89 -14.16 -7.30
C VAL A 145 6.15 -14.08 -8.65
N PHE A 146 6.72 -13.42 -9.67
CA PHE A 146 6.15 -13.42 -11.02
C PHE A 146 6.19 -14.81 -11.65
N ILE A 147 7.29 -15.56 -11.45
CA ILE A 147 7.41 -16.95 -11.94
C ILE A 147 6.41 -17.85 -11.23
N ASP A 148 6.31 -17.76 -9.92
CA ASP A 148 5.35 -18.54 -9.12
C ASP A 148 3.91 -18.21 -9.51
N GLY A 149 3.61 -16.94 -9.75
CA GLY A 149 2.30 -16.51 -10.24
C GLY A 149 1.94 -17.16 -11.57
N GLU A 150 2.86 -17.17 -12.52
CA GLU A 150 2.64 -17.84 -13.82
C GLU A 150 2.38 -19.34 -13.65
N ASN A 151 3.16 -20.01 -12.80
CA ASN A 151 2.99 -21.44 -12.49
C ASN A 151 1.65 -21.73 -11.80
N MET A 152 1.13 -20.81 -10.98
CA MET A 152 -0.15 -20.93 -10.29
C MET A 152 -1.34 -20.44 -11.13
N GLY A 153 -1.10 -19.91 -12.33
CA GLY A 153 -2.14 -19.33 -13.18
C GLY A 153 -2.65 -17.97 -12.68
N VAL A 154 -1.90 -17.26 -11.84
CA VAL A 154 -2.21 -15.94 -11.31
C VAL A 154 -1.24 -14.91 -11.88
N SER A 155 -1.75 -13.92 -12.58
CA SER A 155 -0.92 -12.78 -13.00
C SER A 155 -0.55 -11.91 -11.81
N VAL A 156 0.55 -11.20 -11.91
CA VAL A 156 0.99 -10.28 -10.85
C VAL A 156 1.13 -8.89 -11.43
N ILE A 157 0.63 -7.88 -10.72
CA ILE A 157 0.84 -6.45 -10.99
C ILE A 157 1.61 -5.86 -9.82
N ASP A 158 2.79 -5.36 -10.09
CA ASP A 158 3.60 -4.57 -9.16
C ASP A 158 3.44 -3.09 -9.51
N ALA A 159 2.61 -2.40 -8.73
CA ALA A 159 2.34 -0.98 -8.85
C ALA A 159 3.31 -0.11 -8.02
N GLY A 160 4.25 -0.76 -7.32
CA GLY A 160 5.23 -0.13 -6.44
C GLY A 160 4.70 0.13 -5.03
N HIS A 161 5.55 -0.13 -4.04
CA HIS A 161 5.23 0.01 -2.63
C HIS A 161 4.78 1.44 -2.29
N PHE A 162 5.63 2.41 -2.66
CA PHE A 162 5.34 3.81 -2.39
C PHE A 162 3.97 4.25 -2.93
N TYR A 163 3.63 3.88 -4.15
CA TYR A 163 2.39 4.34 -4.79
C TYR A 163 1.14 3.70 -4.20
N THR A 164 1.22 2.43 -3.78
CA THR A 164 0.10 1.73 -3.16
C THR A 164 -0.17 2.18 -1.73
N GLU A 165 0.80 2.83 -1.06
CA GLU A 165 0.68 3.32 0.32
C GLU A 165 0.69 4.84 0.47
N ASN A 166 1.23 5.59 -0.48
CA ASN A 166 1.27 7.06 -0.38
C ASN A 166 -0.14 7.70 -0.37
N ILE A 167 -1.15 6.97 -0.80
CA ILE A 167 -2.57 7.34 -0.66
C ILE A 167 -2.95 7.62 0.81
N PHE A 168 -2.24 7.05 1.77
CA PHE A 168 -2.36 7.31 3.20
C PHE A 168 -2.30 8.80 3.53
N CYS A 169 -1.36 9.52 2.95
CA CYS A 169 -1.11 10.92 3.32
C CYS A 169 -2.30 11.81 3.02
N GLU A 170 -2.84 11.75 1.82
CA GLU A 170 -3.99 12.56 1.42
C GLU A 170 -5.27 12.11 2.15
N PHE A 171 -5.48 10.80 2.26
CA PHE A 171 -6.65 10.25 2.93
C PHE A 171 -6.70 10.67 4.40
N ILE A 172 -5.64 10.39 5.17
CA ILE A 172 -5.60 10.72 6.60
C ILE A 172 -5.59 12.24 6.84
N ALA A 173 -4.89 13.00 6.02
CA ALA A 173 -4.93 14.45 6.14
C ALA A 173 -6.35 15.00 5.91
N GLY A 174 -7.09 14.46 4.95
CA GLY A 174 -8.49 14.79 4.71
C GLY A 174 -9.39 14.46 5.91
N GLU A 175 -9.29 13.23 6.41
CA GLU A 175 -10.06 12.78 7.58
C GLU A 175 -9.81 13.63 8.82
N LEU A 176 -8.54 13.95 9.10
CA LEU A 176 -8.16 14.77 10.25
C LEU A 176 -8.67 16.20 10.14
N ARG A 177 -8.54 16.83 8.97
CA ARG A 177 -9.06 18.18 8.71
C ARG A 177 -10.58 18.25 8.84
N ASN A 178 -11.27 17.25 8.36
CA ASN A 178 -12.72 17.16 8.45
C ASN A 178 -13.21 16.95 9.88
N LYS A 179 -12.52 16.11 10.63
CA LYS A 179 -12.93 15.71 11.98
C LYS A 179 -12.54 16.72 13.07
N PHE A 180 -11.43 17.44 12.88
CA PHE A 180 -10.84 18.33 13.87
C PHE A 180 -10.57 19.73 13.29
N SER A 181 -11.56 20.61 13.33
CA SER A 181 -11.50 21.95 12.72
C SER A 181 -10.40 22.88 13.28
N GLY A 182 -9.89 22.60 14.48
CA GLY A 182 -8.79 23.37 15.10
C GLY A 182 -7.40 22.77 14.85
N LEU A 183 -7.31 21.65 14.17
CA LEU A 183 -6.04 20.96 13.92
C LEU A 183 -5.40 21.47 12.63
N ARG A 184 -4.16 21.95 12.73
CA ARG A 184 -3.35 22.24 11.54
C ARG A 184 -2.71 20.95 11.03
N VAL A 185 -3.11 20.49 9.85
CA VAL A 185 -2.62 19.26 9.23
C VAL A 185 -1.91 19.59 7.92
N GLU A 186 -0.65 19.20 7.82
CA GLU A 186 0.17 19.41 6.62
C GLU A 186 0.79 18.07 6.18
N ILE A 187 0.79 17.82 4.88
CA ILE A 187 1.55 16.73 4.30
C ILE A 187 2.98 17.19 4.07
N ALA A 188 3.95 16.37 4.47
CA ALA A 188 5.35 16.70 4.32
C ALA A 188 5.74 16.80 2.84
N VAL A 189 6.28 17.95 2.43
CA VAL A 189 6.73 18.21 1.05
C VAL A 189 7.86 17.25 0.62
N SER A 190 8.63 16.73 1.57
CA SER A 190 9.69 15.75 1.35
C SER A 190 9.18 14.33 1.13
N ASN A 191 7.88 14.08 1.35
CA ASN A 191 7.28 12.77 1.08
C ASN A 191 7.19 12.54 -0.43
N ARG A 192 8.10 11.73 -0.95
CA ARG A 192 8.23 11.40 -2.37
C ARG A 192 8.85 10.05 -2.57
N ASP A 193 8.55 9.43 -3.69
CA ASP A 193 9.32 8.25 -4.14
C ASP A 193 10.78 8.66 -4.40
N ILE A 194 11.69 7.99 -3.69
CA ILE A 194 13.14 8.17 -3.83
C ILE A 194 13.75 7.27 -4.90
N VAL A 195 12.98 6.30 -5.40
CA VAL A 195 13.43 5.40 -6.47
C VAL A 195 13.32 6.11 -7.80
N GLU A 196 14.42 6.16 -8.54
CA GLU A 196 14.45 6.71 -9.89
C GLU A 196 14.40 5.57 -10.91
N VAL A 197 13.72 5.79 -12.03
CA VAL A 197 13.62 4.84 -13.14
C VAL A 197 14.03 5.53 -14.43
N ILE A 198 14.67 4.77 -15.32
CA ILE A 198 15.16 5.23 -16.63
C ILE A 198 14.20 4.76 -17.71
#